data_f8da251434c71c93c6b939d098fa926b
#
_entry.id   f8da251434c71c93c6b939d098fa926b
#
_cell.length_a   1.000
_cell.length_b   1.000
_cell.length_c   1.000
_cell.angle_alpha   90.00
_cell.angle_beta   90.00
_cell.angle_gamma   90.00
#
_symmetry.space_group_name_H-M   'P 1'
#
loop_
_entity.id
_entity.type
_entity.pdbx_description
1 polymer ?
#
loop_
_entity_poly.entity_id
_entity_poly.type
_entity_poly.pdbx_seq_one_letter_code
_entity_poly.pdbx_strand_id
1 'polypeptide(L)'
;MALPEYTMRGLLEAGVHFGHHTRRWNPKMSPYIFGVRNGIHIIDLEQTVPLLRQGLEAVREVVAGGGRVLLVGTKRQAQEAIAEAAKRCGQYYVNYRWLGGMLTNFKTISQSIKRLREVEERVAAQETGLTKRELLELTRDHDKLERALGGIKDMGGLPDILVVIDTNKEAIAVAEANTLRIPVVAVLDSNSSPDGIAYPIPGNDDAMRAIHLYCDLFAGAVLDGLQAELVASGIDIGNRERPGADGVADGADVDDRGDQEIDGEPLPTMDEALGAEGAEGEANGASA
;
A
#
# COMPACT_ATOMS: atom_id res chain seq x y z
N MET A 1 10.83 18.23 5.32
CA MET A 1 10.86 17.75 3.92
C MET A 1 9.56 18.15 3.23
N ALA A 2 9.52 18.14 1.92
CA ALA A 2 8.31 18.51 1.17
C ALA A 2 7.44 17.28 0.95
N LEU A 3 6.13 17.48 0.88
CA LEU A 3 5.17 16.45 0.45
C LEU A 3 5.67 15.74 -0.81
N PRO A 4 5.33 14.45 -1.02
CA PRO A 4 5.75 13.73 -2.21
C PRO A 4 5.31 14.48 -3.47
N GLU A 5 6.26 14.63 -4.39
CA GLU A 5 5.99 15.32 -5.66
C GLU A 5 5.28 14.38 -6.63
N TYR A 6 4.28 14.90 -7.30
CA TYR A 6 3.58 14.23 -8.38
C TYR A 6 3.23 15.23 -9.47
N THR A 7 3.12 14.75 -10.69
CA THR A 7 2.81 15.58 -11.85
C THR A 7 1.51 15.12 -12.49
N MET A 8 0.79 16.04 -13.14
CA MET A 8 -0.40 15.70 -13.93
C MET A 8 -0.09 14.63 -14.99
N ARG A 9 1.11 14.66 -15.57
CA ARG A 9 1.57 13.65 -16.52
C ARG A 9 1.69 12.27 -15.87
N GLY A 10 2.25 12.18 -14.66
CA GLY A 10 2.33 10.92 -13.91
C GLY A 10 0.96 10.35 -13.56
N LEU A 11 0.00 11.21 -13.17
CA LEU A 11 -1.40 10.81 -12.94
C LEU A 11 -2.04 10.26 -14.23
N LEU A 12 -1.78 10.90 -15.37
CA LEU A 12 -2.31 10.47 -16.66
C LEU A 12 -1.70 9.13 -17.10
N GLU A 13 -0.40 8.94 -16.94
CA GLU A 13 0.32 7.69 -17.24
C GLU A 13 -0.12 6.52 -16.35
N ALA A 14 -0.46 6.80 -15.08
CA ALA A 14 -1.04 5.83 -14.16
C ALA A 14 -2.51 5.50 -14.48
N GLY A 15 -3.17 6.29 -15.33
CA GLY A 15 -4.56 6.07 -15.73
C GLY A 15 -5.59 6.55 -14.72
N VAL A 16 -5.24 7.54 -13.90
CA VAL A 16 -6.12 8.17 -12.89
C VAL A 16 -7.37 8.79 -13.50
N HIS A 17 -7.27 9.29 -14.72
CA HIS A 17 -8.35 9.98 -15.44
C HIS A 17 -9.47 9.06 -15.97
N PHE A 18 -9.29 7.75 -15.97
CA PHE A 18 -10.32 6.82 -16.42
C PHE A 18 -11.35 6.57 -15.31
N GLY A 19 -12.60 6.83 -15.62
CA GLY A 19 -13.73 6.45 -14.78
C GLY A 19 -14.45 5.22 -15.31
N HIS A 20 -15.63 4.97 -14.81
CA HIS A 20 -16.50 3.86 -15.20
C HIS A 20 -17.33 4.19 -16.47
N HIS A 21 -17.96 3.15 -17.01
CA HIS A 21 -18.93 3.30 -18.09
C HIS A 21 -20.07 4.24 -17.72
N THR A 22 -20.59 5.00 -18.71
CA THR A 22 -21.66 6.00 -18.55
C THR A 22 -22.93 5.44 -17.92
N ARG A 23 -23.20 4.13 -17.99
CA ARG A 23 -24.35 3.48 -17.36
C ARG A 23 -24.24 3.34 -15.83
N ARG A 24 -23.01 3.44 -15.27
CA ARG A 24 -22.75 3.20 -13.86
C ARG A 24 -22.34 4.45 -13.09
N TRP A 25 -22.47 5.62 -13.68
CA TRP A 25 -22.04 6.83 -13.05
C TRP A 25 -23.00 7.34 -11.96
N ASN A 26 -22.46 8.12 -11.04
CA ASN A 26 -23.25 8.84 -10.05
C ASN A 26 -23.38 10.31 -10.49
N PRO A 27 -24.63 10.86 -10.61
CA PRO A 27 -24.82 12.26 -10.97
C PRO A 27 -24.10 13.29 -10.07
N LYS A 28 -23.88 12.95 -8.79
CA LYS A 28 -23.13 13.80 -7.85
C LYS A 28 -21.65 13.97 -8.22
N MET A 29 -21.12 13.08 -9.06
CA MET A 29 -19.76 13.21 -9.60
C MET A 29 -19.67 14.11 -10.82
N SER A 30 -20.79 14.63 -11.32
CA SER A 30 -20.84 15.53 -12.49
C SER A 30 -19.82 16.67 -12.44
N PRO A 31 -19.58 17.36 -11.31
CA PRO A 31 -18.60 18.45 -11.24
C PRO A 31 -17.14 18.01 -11.50
N TYR A 32 -16.83 16.73 -11.27
CA TYR A 32 -15.48 16.16 -11.39
C TYR A 32 -15.24 15.43 -12.70
N ILE A 33 -16.24 15.40 -13.60
CA ILE A 33 -16.16 14.70 -14.88
C ILE A 33 -15.83 15.72 -15.97
N PHE A 34 -14.70 15.51 -16.65
CA PHE A 34 -14.30 16.32 -17.81
C PHE A 34 -15.17 16.04 -19.04
N GLY A 35 -15.53 14.78 -19.27
CA GLY A 35 -16.31 14.38 -20.44
C GLY A 35 -16.47 12.87 -20.58
N VAL A 36 -16.89 12.44 -21.78
CA VAL A 36 -17.08 11.03 -22.10
C VAL A 36 -16.30 10.69 -23.38
N ARG A 37 -15.54 9.59 -23.34
CA ARG A 37 -14.86 9.05 -24.52
C ARG A 37 -15.09 7.54 -24.60
N ASN A 38 -15.55 7.05 -25.75
CA ASN A 38 -15.84 5.63 -25.97
C ASN A 38 -16.80 5.00 -24.91
N GLY A 39 -17.79 5.78 -24.44
CA GLY A 39 -18.74 5.31 -23.42
C GLY A 39 -18.19 5.21 -22.00
N ILE A 40 -16.99 5.76 -21.75
CA ILE A 40 -16.33 5.82 -20.44
C ILE A 40 -16.22 7.29 -20.03
N HIS A 41 -16.51 7.58 -18.76
CA HIS A 41 -16.29 8.91 -18.18
C HIS A 41 -14.79 9.18 -18.04
N ILE A 42 -14.39 10.40 -18.33
CA ILE A 42 -13.05 10.91 -18.11
C ILE A 42 -13.12 11.88 -16.94
N ILE A 43 -12.32 11.62 -15.91
CA ILE A 43 -12.22 12.44 -14.70
C ILE A 43 -11.30 13.63 -14.98
N ASP A 44 -11.67 14.77 -14.45
CA ASP A 44 -10.93 16.03 -14.60
C ASP A 44 -9.71 16.06 -13.67
N LEU A 45 -8.52 15.87 -14.23
CA LEU A 45 -7.26 15.90 -13.48
C LEU A 45 -6.89 17.29 -12.98
N GLU A 46 -7.38 18.37 -13.58
CA GLU A 46 -7.13 19.74 -13.09
C GLU A 46 -7.75 19.94 -11.70
N GLN A 47 -8.87 19.27 -11.42
CA GLN A 47 -9.48 19.26 -10.09
C GLN A 47 -8.86 18.19 -9.19
N THR A 48 -8.45 17.04 -9.74
CA THR A 48 -7.82 15.95 -8.95
C THR A 48 -6.52 16.42 -8.31
N VAL A 49 -5.66 17.15 -9.02
CA VAL A 49 -4.35 17.60 -8.51
C VAL A 49 -4.47 18.41 -7.22
N PRO A 50 -5.23 19.50 -7.13
CA PRO A 50 -5.35 20.28 -5.89
C PRO A 50 -6.07 19.51 -4.77
N LEU A 51 -7.08 18.69 -5.09
CA LEU A 51 -7.81 17.91 -4.08
C LEU A 51 -6.94 16.79 -3.49
N LEU A 52 -6.15 16.12 -4.33
CA LEU A 52 -5.16 15.14 -3.87
C LEU A 52 -4.15 15.81 -2.93
N ARG A 53 -3.66 17.00 -3.28
CA ARG A 53 -2.74 17.74 -2.42
C ARG A 53 -3.35 18.04 -1.05
N GLN A 54 -4.60 18.52 -1.01
CA GLN A 54 -5.32 18.75 0.25
C GLN A 54 -5.47 17.47 1.09
N GLY A 55 -5.77 16.34 0.45
CA GLY A 55 -5.83 15.05 1.14
C GLY A 55 -4.48 14.61 1.72
N LEU A 56 -3.38 14.80 0.98
CA LEU A 56 -2.03 14.50 1.44
C LEU A 56 -1.60 15.43 2.60
N GLU A 57 -1.90 16.73 2.50
CA GLU A 57 -1.64 17.71 3.56
C GLU A 57 -2.41 17.35 4.84
N ALA A 58 -3.69 16.98 4.75
CA ALA A 58 -4.49 16.57 5.90
C ALA A 58 -3.92 15.31 6.59
N VAL A 59 -3.50 14.30 5.81
CA VAL A 59 -2.86 13.10 6.36
C VAL A 59 -1.54 13.45 7.05
N ARG A 60 -0.71 14.28 6.42
CA ARG A 60 0.56 14.75 6.99
C ARG A 60 0.35 15.49 8.32
N GLU A 61 -0.60 16.42 8.37
CA GLU A 61 -0.89 17.21 9.58
C GLU A 61 -1.35 16.34 10.75
N VAL A 62 -2.22 15.36 10.49
CA VAL A 62 -2.68 14.41 11.51
C VAL A 62 -1.50 13.61 12.06
N VAL A 63 -0.62 13.12 11.19
CA VAL A 63 0.56 12.33 11.62
C VAL A 63 1.59 13.21 12.33
N ALA A 64 1.80 14.44 11.88
CA ALA A 64 2.68 15.41 12.57
C ALA A 64 2.20 15.76 13.98
N GLY A 65 0.90 15.61 14.25
CA GLY A 65 0.30 15.70 15.59
C GLY A 65 0.33 14.40 16.39
N GLY A 66 1.01 13.34 15.93
CA GLY A 66 1.02 12.02 16.57
C GLY A 66 -0.24 11.19 16.33
N GLY A 67 -1.08 11.59 15.38
CA GLY A 67 -2.34 10.90 15.03
C GLY A 67 -2.10 9.63 14.21
N ARG A 68 -3.10 8.75 14.22
CA ARG A 68 -3.09 7.44 13.56
C ARG A 68 -3.86 7.49 12.27
N VAL A 69 -3.29 6.90 11.23
CA VAL A 69 -3.91 6.75 9.91
C VAL A 69 -4.37 5.32 9.72
N LEU A 70 -5.60 5.14 9.23
CA LEU A 70 -6.11 3.84 8.83
C LEU A 70 -6.35 3.81 7.33
N LEU A 71 -5.58 2.99 6.62
CA LEU A 71 -5.69 2.77 5.17
C LEU A 71 -6.71 1.65 4.92
N VAL A 72 -7.74 1.93 4.12
CA VAL A 72 -8.85 0.99 3.87
C VAL A 72 -9.04 0.76 2.38
N GLY A 73 -9.06 -0.50 2.00
CA GLY A 73 -9.39 -0.90 0.63
C GLY A 73 -9.39 -2.41 0.48
N THR A 74 -10.59 -2.96 0.43
CA THR A 74 -10.80 -4.41 0.32
C THR A 74 -10.95 -4.88 -1.12
N LYS A 75 -10.82 -3.97 -2.10
CA LYS A 75 -10.81 -4.31 -3.52
C LYS A 75 -9.59 -5.16 -3.84
N ARG A 76 -9.78 -6.23 -4.60
CA ARG A 76 -8.70 -7.18 -4.93
C ARG A 76 -7.44 -6.49 -5.47
N GLN A 77 -7.62 -5.46 -6.30
CA GLN A 77 -6.54 -4.68 -6.90
C GLN A 77 -5.79 -3.80 -5.88
N ALA A 78 -6.43 -3.45 -4.76
CA ALA A 78 -5.89 -2.58 -3.73
C ALA A 78 -5.26 -3.32 -2.53
N GLN A 79 -5.61 -4.60 -2.35
CA GLN A 79 -5.28 -5.37 -1.14
C GLN A 79 -3.77 -5.39 -0.82
N GLU A 80 -2.96 -5.64 -1.82
CA GLU A 80 -1.51 -5.75 -1.68
C GLU A 80 -0.86 -4.38 -1.52
N ALA A 81 -1.20 -3.45 -2.42
CA ALA A 81 -0.66 -2.09 -2.41
C ALA A 81 -0.91 -1.35 -1.09
N ILE A 82 -2.11 -1.49 -0.51
CA ILE A 82 -2.46 -0.90 0.79
C ILE A 82 -1.63 -1.53 1.92
N ALA A 83 -1.50 -2.86 1.95
CA ALA A 83 -0.73 -3.53 2.98
C ALA A 83 0.75 -3.16 2.92
N GLU A 84 1.33 -3.08 1.74
CA GLU A 84 2.73 -2.68 1.53
C GLU A 84 2.96 -1.22 1.94
N ALA A 85 2.09 -0.31 1.49
CA ALA A 85 2.18 1.10 1.84
C ALA A 85 2.07 1.32 3.35
N ALA A 86 1.10 0.69 4.01
CA ALA A 86 0.90 0.79 5.45
C ALA A 86 2.11 0.25 6.24
N LYS A 87 2.64 -0.91 5.85
CA LYS A 87 3.84 -1.49 6.47
C LYS A 87 5.07 -0.59 6.29
N ARG A 88 5.23 0.02 5.11
CA ARG A 88 6.34 0.93 4.82
C ARG A 88 6.33 2.18 5.70
N CYS A 89 5.16 2.71 6.00
CA CYS A 89 5.02 3.92 6.81
C CYS A 89 4.62 3.66 8.27
N GLY A 90 4.55 2.39 8.71
CA GLY A 90 4.23 2.02 10.09
C GLY A 90 2.81 2.37 10.51
N GLN A 91 1.88 2.48 9.58
CA GLN A 91 0.47 2.79 9.85
C GLN A 91 -0.43 1.55 9.71
N TYR A 92 -1.70 1.72 10.03
CA TYR A 92 -2.67 0.63 10.12
C TYR A 92 -3.44 0.45 8.82
N TYR A 93 -3.93 -0.77 8.56
CA TYR A 93 -4.68 -1.03 7.33
C TYR A 93 -5.75 -2.10 7.50
N VAL A 94 -6.77 -2.03 6.63
CA VAL A 94 -7.78 -3.07 6.42
C VAL A 94 -7.85 -3.33 4.91
N ASN A 95 -7.35 -4.48 4.49
CA ASN A 95 -7.21 -4.81 3.07
C ASN A 95 -8.04 -6.02 2.61
N TYR A 96 -8.67 -6.77 3.52
CA TYR A 96 -9.40 -7.97 3.13
C TYR A 96 -10.92 -7.82 3.24
N ARG A 97 -11.43 -7.46 4.40
CA ARG A 97 -12.85 -7.26 4.65
C ARG A 97 -13.06 -6.31 5.81
N TRP A 98 -13.88 -5.29 5.60
CA TRP A 98 -14.36 -4.45 6.68
C TRP A 98 -15.39 -5.23 7.52
N LEU A 99 -15.16 -5.35 8.81
CA LEU A 99 -16.13 -5.95 9.74
C LEU A 99 -17.06 -4.83 10.24
N GLY A 100 -18.39 -5.06 10.16
CA GLY A 100 -19.33 -4.08 10.70
C GLY A 100 -19.09 -3.83 12.18
N GLY A 101 -19.05 -2.55 12.58
CA GLY A 101 -18.70 -2.13 13.93
C GLY A 101 -17.20 -2.04 14.20
N MET A 102 -16.34 -2.04 13.18
CA MET A 102 -14.89 -2.00 13.36
C MET A 102 -14.43 -0.73 14.10
N LEU A 103 -15.10 0.38 13.88
CA LEU A 103 -14.85 1.64 14.59
C LEU A 103 -15.91 1.88 15.67
N THR A 104 -17.19 1.77 15.33
CA THR A 104 -18.31 2.09 16.25
C THR A 104 -18.43 1.10 17.41
N ASN A 105 -17.96 -0.14 17.26
CA ASN A 105 -17.92 -1.15 18.30
C ASN A 105 -16.48 -1.67 18.53
N PHE A 106 -15.53 -0.75 18.61
CA PHE A 106 -14.10 -1.06 18.75
C PHE A 106 -13.80 -1.92 19.99
N LYS A 107 -14.61 -1.82 21.06
CA LYS A 107 -14.46 -2.66 22.25
C LYS A 107 -14.56 -4.16 21.92
N THR A 108 -15.53 -4.55 21.09
CA THR A 108 -15.68 -5.95 20.65
C THR A 108 -14.56 -6.37 19.69
N ILE A 109 -14.14 -5.46 18.82
CA ILE A 109 -13.01 -5.69 17.92
C ILE A 109 -11.71 -5.89 18.71
N SER A 110 -11.48 -5.10 19.76
CA SER A 110 -10.32 -5.27 20.65
C SER A 110 -10.28 -6.64 21.33
N GLN A 111 -11.46 -7.20 21.71
CA GLN A 111 -11.53 -8.58 22.23
C GLN A 111 -11.14 -9.61 21.15
N SER A 112 -11.55 -9.39 19.91
CA SER A 112 -11.18 -10.26 18.78
C SER A 112 -9.68 -10.16 18.45
N ILE A 113 -9.09 -8.97 18.56
CA ILE A 113 -7.64 -8.76 18.43
C ILE A 113 -6.89 -9.48 19.56
N LYS A 114 -7.39 -9.39 20.81
CA LYS A 114 -6.78 -10.12 21.91
C LYS A 114 -6.80 -11.64 21.67
N ARG A 115 -7.93 -12.17 21.19
CA ARG A 115 -8.02 -13.58 20.80
C ARG A 115 -7.03 -13.94 19.68
N LEU A 116 -6.83 -13.07 18.68
CA LEU A 116 -5.84 -13.27 17.63
C LEU A 116 -4.43 -13.47 18.23
N ARG A 117 -4.03 -12.56 19.14
CA ARG A 117 -2.73 -12.65 19.81
C ARG A 117 -2.59 -13.94 20.64
N GLU A 118 -3.63 -14.31 21.39
CA GLU A 118 -3.65 -15.58 22.16
C GLU A 118 -3.49 -16.80 21.26
N VAL A 119 -4.14 -16.81 20.09
CA VAL A 119 -4.00 -17.90 19.10
C VAL A 119 -2.62 -17.88 18.46
N GLU A 120 -2.07 -16.71 18.15
CA GLU A 120 -0.72 -16.52 17.60
C GLU A 120 0.35 -17.08 18.57
N GLU A 121 0.26 -16.75 19.87
CA GLU A 121 1.15 -17.26 20.91
C GLU A 121 1.08 -18.79 21.04
N ARG A 122 -0.13 -19.37 21.00
CA ARG A 122 -0.32 -20.83 21.09
C ARG A 122 0.22 -21.56 19.87
N VAL A 123 0.05 -21.00 18.68
CA VAL A 123 0.63 -21.56 17.44
C VAL A 123 2.16 -21.48 17.48
N ALA A 124 2.71 -20.34 17.92
CA ALA A 124 4.17 -20.13 18.03
C ALA A 124 4.82 -21.02 19.09
N ALA A 125 4.15 -21.24 20.22
CA ALA A 125 4.64 -22.09 21.31
C ALA A 125 4.64 -23.60 20.97
N GLN A 126 4.09 -24.00 19.81
CA GLN A 126 3.91 -25.42 19.43
C GLN A 126 3.39 -26.25 20.62
N GLU A 127 2.29 -25.80 21.23
CA GLU A 127 1.75 -26.34 22.48
C GLU A 127 1.79 -27.88 22.49
N THR A 128 2.70 -28.45 23.29
CA THR A 128 2.91 -29.91 23.41
C THR A 128 1.67 -30.52 24.05
N GLY A 129 0.90 -31.25 23.25
CA GLY A 129 -0.33 -31.93 23.71
C GLY A 129 -1.52 -31.76 22.76
N LEU A 130 -1.43 -30.90 21.77
CA LEU A 130 -2.47 -30.77 20.75
C LEU A 130 -2.37 -31.91 19.71
N THR A 131 -3.53 -32.44 19.34
CA THR A 131 -3.61 -33.35 18.20
C THR A 131 -3.36 -32.62 16.88
N LYS A 132 -2.92 -33.33 15.83
CA LYS A 132 -2.73 -32.73 14.49
C LYS A 132 -3.99 -32.02 13.96
N ARG A 133 -5.17 -32.51 14.33
CA ARG A 133 -6.45 -31.94 13.93
C ARG A 133 -6.69 -30.60 14.64
N GLU A 134 -6.47 -30.55 15.94
CA GLU A 134 -6.61 -29.32 16.74
C GLU A 134 -5.63 -28.25 16.29
N LEU A 135 -4.38 -28.62 16.00
CA LEU A 135 -3.41 -27.68 15.44
C LEU A 135 -3.85 -27.11 14.09
N LEU A 136 -4.41 -27.95 13.22
CA LEU A 136 -4.93 -27.49 11.92
C LEU A 136 -6.13 -26.54 12.07
N GLU A 137 -7.05 -26.83 13.00
CA GLU A 137 -8.19 -25.94 13.31
C GLU A 137 -7.70 -24.60 13.87
N LEU A 138 -6.74 -24.62 14.77
CA LEU A 138 -6.12 -23.44 15.37
C LEU A 138 -5.41 -22.58 14.31
N THR A 139 -4.66 -23.20 13.40
CA THR A 139 -3.99 -22.50 12.28
C THR A 139 -5.00 -21.85 11.34
N ARG A 140 -6.10 -22.52 11.03
CA ARG A 140 -7.18 -21.97 10.20
C ARG A 140 -7.88 -20.78 10.87
N ASP A 141 -8.12 -20.86 12.19
CA ASP A 141 -8.68 -19.76 12.96
C ASP A 141 -7.72 -18.57 13.01
N HIS A 142 -6.43 -18.83 13.22
CA HIS A 142 -5.37 -17.81 13.13
C HIS A 142 -5.40 -17.11 11.79
N ASP A 143 -5.30 -17.84 10.68
CA ASP A 143 -5.26 -17.27 9.34
C ASP A 143 -6.51 -16.44 9.01
N LYS A 144 -7.67 -16.87 9.50
CA LYS A 144 -8.93 -16.13 9.31
C LYS A 144 -8.93 -14.81 10.07
N LEU A 145 -8.46 -14.82 11.32
CA LEU A 145 -8.39 -13.62 12.16
C LEU A 145 -7.29 -12.68 11.66
N GLU A 146 -6.13 -13.20 11.31
CA GLU A 146 -4.99 -12.41 10.80
C GLU A 146 -5.36 -11.68 9.50
N ARG A 147 -6.05 -12.34 8.56
CA ARG A 147 -6.53 -11.68 7.34
C ARG A 147 -7.50 -10.53 7.60
N ALA A 148 -8.31 -10.63 8.65
CA ALA A 148 -9.33 -9.62 8.94
C ALA A 148 -8.84 -8.49 9.85
N LEU A 149 -7.95 -8.80 10.79
CA LEU A 149 -7.57 -7.91 11.90
C LEU A 149 -6.06 -7.65 11.99
N GLY A 150 -5.23 -8.39 11.25
CA GLY A 150 -3.77 -8.29 11.32
C GLY A 150 -3.25 -6.87 11.10
N GLY A 151 -3.85 -6.13 10.17
CA GLY A 151 -3.43 -4.75 9.90
C GLY A 151 -3.79 -3.73 10.99
N ILE A 152 -4.64 -4.08 11.94
CA ILE A 152 -5.07 -3.20 13.05
C ILE A 152 -4.71 -3.76 14.43
N LYS A 153 -3.98 -4.87 14.51
CA LYS A 153 -3.67 -5.52 15.78
C LYS A 153 -2.92 -4.62 16.76
N ASP A 154 -2.10 -3.72 16.27
CA ASP A 154 -1.27 -2.82 17.10
C ASP A 154 -1.83 -1.40 17.21
N MET A 155 -3.02 -1.13 16.66
CA MET A 155 -3.60 0.22 16.62
C MET A 155 -3.95 0.78 18.00
N GLY A 156 -4.32 -0.05 18.97
CA GLY A 156 -4.54 0.33 20.38
C GLY A 156 -5.74 1.25 20.63
N GLY A 157 -6.32 1.88 19.62
CA GLY A 157 -7.45 2.83 19.74
C GLY A 157 -8.07 3.14 18.37
N LEU A 158 -8.95 4.13 18.33
CA LEU A 158 -9.53 4.62 17.07
C LEU A 158 -8.50 5.39 16.26
N PRO A 159 -8.60 5.36 14.92
CA PRO A 159 -7.78 6.21 14.05
C PRO A 159 -8.28 7.66 14.06
N ASP A 160 -7.38 8.59 13.75
CA ASP A 160 -7.68 10.03 13.69
C ASP A 160 -8.07 10.47 12.27
N ILE A 161 -7.71 9.68 11.26
CA ILE A 161 -8.08 9.89 9.86
C ILE A 161 -8.18 8.55 9.13
N LEU A 162 -9.15 8.43 8.21
CA LEU A 162 -9.29 7.31 7.29
C LEU A 162 -8.82 7.71 5.88
N VAL A 163 -8.11 6.81 5.22
CA VAL A 163 -7.83 6.87 3.79
C VAL A 163 -8.51 5.69 3.12
N VAL A 164 -9.46 5.95 2.22
CA VAL A 164 -10.32 4.93 1.62
C VAL A 164 -10.12 4.86 0.11
N ILE A 165 -9.93 3.65 -0.41
CA ILE A 165 -9.95 3.37 -1.84
C ILE A 165 -11.24 2.61 -2.16
N ASP A 166 -12.06 3.12 -3.09
CA ASP A 166 -13.39 2.61 -3.45
C ASP A 166 -14.44 2.75 -2.34
N THR A 167 -15.05 3.94 -2.27
CA THR A 167 -16.09 4.24 -1.27
C THR A 167 -17.38 3.44 -1.45
N ASN A 168 -17.66 2.92 -2.64
CA ASN A 168 -18.85 2.08 -2.85
C ASN A 168 -18.70 0.74 -2.13
N LYS A 169 -17.52 0.16 -2.16
CA LYS A 169 -17.23 -1.09 -1.49
C LYS A 169 -17.08 -0.89 0.02
N GLU A 170 -16.50 0.21 0.42
CA GLU A 170 -16.20 0.56 1.82
C GLU A 170 -17.26 1.49 2.44
N ALA A 171 -18.50 1.48 1.92
CA ALA A 171 -19.58 2.36 2.39
C ALA A 171 -19.84 2.24 3.90
N ILE A 172 -19.67 1.05 4.48
CA ILE A 172 -19.82 0.83 5.92
C ILE A 172 -18.71 1.55 6.69
N ALA A 173 -17.47 1.49 6.22
CA ALA A 173 -16.34 2.17 6.83
C ALA A 173 -16.53 3.69 6.86
N VAL A 174 -16.98 4.25 5.74
CA VAL A 174 -17.29 5.68 5.61
C VAL A 174 -18.44 6.08 6.55
N ALA A 175 -19.51 5.29 6.62
CA ALA A 175 -20.64 5.55 7.52
C ALA A 175 -20.23 5.52 9.00
N GLU A 176 -19.40 4.55 9.40
CA GLU A 176 -18.89 4.45 10.77
C GLU A 176 -17.95 5.62 11.12
N ALA A 177 -17.06 6.00 10.21
CA ALA A 177 -16.16 7.15 10.38
C ALA A 177 -16.96 8.44 10.58
N ASN A 178 -17.96 8.68 9.73
CA ASN A 178 -18.85 9.84 9.85
C ASN A 178 -19.62 9.86 11.18
N THR A 179 -20.09 8.71 11.66
CA THR A 179 -20.77 8.59 12.97
C THR A 179 -19.84 9.02 14.11
N LEU A 180 -18.57 8.70 14.02
CA LEU A 180 -17.55 9.07 15.02
C LEU A 180 -16.86 10.40 14.73
N ARG A 181 -17.25 11.10 13.65
CA ARG A 181 -16.65 12.36 13.18
C ARG A 181 -15.16 12.24 12.88
N ILE A 182 -14.74 11.08 12.41
CA ILE A 182 -13.37 10.85 11.90
C ILE A 182 -13.32 11.34 10.45
N PRO A 183 -12.41 12.25 10.09
CA PRO A 183 -12.29 12.74 8.71
C PRO A 183 -11.88 11.61 7.76
N VAL A 184 -12.51 11.61 6.58
CA VAL A 184 -12.27 10.62 5.54
C VAL A 184 -11.64 11.29 4.33
N VAL A 185 -10.49 10.81 3.92
CA VAL A 185 -9.87 11.04 2.62
C VAL A 185 -10.24 9.89 1.72
N ALA A 186 -10.83 10.11 0.57
CA ALA A 186 -11.25 9.01 -0.28
C ALA A 186 -11.00 9.25 -1.77
N VAL A 187 -10.54 8.20 -2.44
CA VAL A 187 -10.49 8.14 -3.90
C VAL A 187 -11.90 7.83 -4.41
N LEU A 188 -12.41 8.70 -5.28
CA LEU A 188 -13.76 8.68 -5.81
C LEU A 188 -13.74 8.48 -7.31
N ASP A 189 -14.20 7.32 -7.77
CA ASP A 189 -14.45 7.12 -9.20
C ASP A 189 -15.81 7.70 -9.61
N SER A 190 -16.11 7.73 -10.89
CA SER A 190 -17.32 8.29 -11.48
C SER A 190 -18.62 7.64 -10.99
N ASN A 191 -18.59 6.46 -10.39
CA ASN A 191 -19.73 5.74 -9.80
C ASN A 191 -19.89 5.98 -8.29
N SER A 192 -18.95 6.68 -7.65
CA SER A 192 -18.91 6.92 -6.21
C SER A 192 -19.78 8.10 -5.78
N SER A 193 -20.10 8.19 -4.47
CA SER A 193 -20.75 9.37 -3.88
C SER A 193 -19.73 10.18 -3.08
N PRO A 194 -19.65 11.50 -3.29
CA PRO A 194 -18.80 12.37 -2.48
C PRO A 194 -19.39 12.70 -1.09
N ASP A 195 -20.60 12.20 -0.79
CA ASP A 195 -21.28 12.51 0.47
C ASP A 195 -20.51 11.96 1.67
N GLY A 196 -20.31 12.80 2.68
CA GLY A 196 -19.64 12.40 3.92
C GLY A 196 -18.13 12.22 3.80
N ILE A 197 -17.53 12.65 2.70
CA ILE A 197 -16.08 12.63 2.49
C ILE A 197 -15.53 14.03 2.76
N ALA A 198 -14.60 14.13 3.72
CA ALA A 198 -13.97 15.40 4.07
C ALA A 198 -12.99 15.88 2.98
N TYR A 199 -12.25 14.94 2.39
CA TYR A 199 -11.24 15.20 1.36
C TYR A 199 -11.49 14.28 0.15
N PRO A 200 -12.36 14.68 -0.78
CA PRO A 200 -12.65 13.89 -1.97
C PRO A 200 -11.51 14.01 -2.98
N ILE A 201 -11.06 12.90 -3.51
CA ILE A 201 -10.01 12.82 -4.55
C ILE A 201 -10.62 12.12 -5.76
N PRO A 202 -11.09 12.86 -6.77
CA PRO A 202 -11.63 12.26 -7.99
C PRO A 202 -10.53 11.48 -8.71
N GLY A 203 -10.77 10.19 -8.99
CA GLY A 203 -9.77 9.38 -9.67
C GLY A 203 -10.18 7.91 -9.79
N ASN A 204 -9.44 7.19 -10.62
CA ASN A 204 -9.65 5.79 -10.91
C ASN A 204 -9.32 4.91 -9.68
N ASP A 205 -10.26 4.09 -9.26
CA ASP A 205 -10.10 3.14 -8.16
C ASP A 205 -9.94 1.67 -8.62
N ASP A 206 -9.89 1.42 -9.95
CA ASP A 206 -9.78 0.10 -10.55
C ASP A 206 -8.37 -0.21 -11.06
N ALA A 207 -7.67 0.77 -11.60
CA ALA A 207 -6.36 0.57 -12.21
C ALA A 207 -5.29 0.34 -11.15
N MET A 208 -4.61 -0.81 -11.18
CA MET A 208 -3.52 -1.15 -10.24
C MET A 208 -2.46 -0.06 -10.16
N ARG A 209 -2.04 0.51 -11.32
CA ARG A 209 -1.05 1.60 -11.35
C ARG A 209 -1.51 2.86 -10.65
N ALA A 210 -2.80 3.23 -10.78
CA ALA A 210 -3.38 4.38 -10.09
C ALA A 210 -3.43 4.13 -8.58
N ILE A 211 -3.85 2.94 -8.17
CA ILE A 211 -3.91 2.54 -6.75
C ILE A 211 -2.52 2.55 -6.11
N HIS A 212 -1.51 1.96 -6.76
CA HIS A 212 -0.13 2.02 -6.28
C HIS A 212 0.37 3.46 -6.13
N LEU A 213 0.10 4.32 -7.12
CA LEU A 213 0.46 5.73 -7.06
C LEU A 213 -0.16 6.43 -5.84
N TYR A 214 -1.47 6.24 -5.59
CA TYR A 214 -2.11 6.81 -4.39
C TYR A 214 -1.47 6.27 -3.10
N CYS A 215 -1.28 4.96 -3.01
CA CYS A 215 -0.67 4.33 -1.85
C CYS A 215 0.75 4.86 -1.58
N ASP A 216 1.54 5.07 -2.63
CA ASP A 216 2.88 5.62 -2.53
C ASP A 216 2.87 7.08 -2.06
N LEU A 217 1.96 7.89 -2.59
CA LEU A 217 1.81 9.29 -2.19
C LEU A 217 1.33 9.40 -0.72
N PHE A 218 0.36 8.61 -0.30
CA PHE A 218 -0.10 8.60 1.10
C PHE A 218 0.99 8.11 2.05
N ALA A 219 1.71 7.05 1.71
CA ALA A 219 2.83 6.59 2.52
C ALA A 219 3.95 7.63 2.62
N GLY A 220 4.23 8.35 1.53
CA GLY A 220 5.17 9.47 1.53
C GLY A 220 4.72 10.61 2.43
N ALA A 221 3.44 11.00 2.39
CA ALA A 221 2.88 12.03 3.26
C ALA A 221 2.93 11.65 4.75
N VAL A 222 2.66 10.37 5.07
CA VAL A 222 2.81 9.85 6.44
C VAL A 222 4.25 9.91 6.90
N LEU A 223 5.22 9.49 6.09
CA LEU A 223 6.64 9.53 6.43
C LEU A 223 7.14 10.97 6.66
N ASP A 224 6.67 11.93 5.84
CA ASP A 224 6.99 13.35 6.03
C ASP A 224 6.34 13.90 7.34
N GLY A 225 5.13 13.47 7.67
CA GLY A 225 4.46 13.80 8.95
C GLY A 225 5.20 13.24 10.16
N LEU A 226 5.62 11.97 10.14
CA LEU A 226 6.41 11.35 11.19
C LEU A 226 7.75 12.05 11.40
N GLN A 227 8.38 12.48 10.32
CA GLN A 227 9.62 13.24 10.41
C GLN A 227 9.39 14.62 11.03
N ALA A 228 8.28 15.29 10.69
CA ALA A 228 7.91 16.56 11.30
C ALA A 228 7.62 16.40 12.80
N GLU A 229 6.98 15.33 13.23
CA GLU A 229 6.74 14.98 14.63
C GLU A 229 8.06 14.78 15.41
N LEU A 230 9.01 14.02 14.83
CA LEU A 230 10.32 13.76 15.44
C LEU A 230 11.13 15.05 15.60
N VAL A 231 11.10 15.93 14.60
CA VAL A 231 11.75 17.24 14.68
C VAL A 231 11.09 18.11 15.76
N ALA A 232 9.76 18.13 15.84
CA ALA A 232 9.01 18.88 16.84
C ALA A 232 9.26 18.37 18.27
N SER A 233 9.48 17.07 18.44
CA SER A 233 9.82 16.45 19.74
C SER A 233 11.29 16.63 20.15
N GLY A 234 12.11 17.32 19.35
CA GLY A 234 13.51 17.62 19.66
C GLY A 234 14.45 16.42 19.50
N ILE A 235 14.00 15.34 18.87
CA ILE A 235 14.86 14.23 18.48
C ILE A 235 15.56 14.62 17.18
N ASP A 236 16.80 15.09 17.30
CA ASP A 236 17.65 15.39 16.14
C ASP A 236 17.98 14.05 15.45
N ILE A 237 17.26 13.75 14.38
CA ILE A 237 17.63 12.69 13.45
C ILE A 237 18.78 13.28 12.64
N GLY A 238 20.00 13.16 13.21
CA GLY A 238 21.23 13.68 12.63
C GLY A 238 21.22 13.49 11.12
N ASN A 239 21.44 14.59 10.44
CA ASN A 239 21.60 14.66 8.99
C ASN A 239 22.70 13.64 8.62
N ARG A 240 22.29 12.40 8.30
CA ARG A 240 23.20 11.44 7.67
C ARG A 240 23.45 11.99 6.29
N GLU A 241 24.44 12.86 6.21
CA GLU A 241 25.08 13.21 4.95
C GLU A 241 25.35 11.90 4.21
N ARG A 242 24.86 11.81 3.01
CA ARG A 242 25.30 10.79 2.06
C ARG A 242 26.83 10.87 2.06
N PRO A 243 27.55 9.75 2.24
CA PRO A 243 29.01 9.80 2.12
C PRO A 243 29.33 10.45 0.77
N GLY A 244 29.94 11.62 0.84
CA GLY A 244 30.14 12.51 -0.27
C GLY A 244 30.98 11.88 -1.35
N ALA A 245 30.56 12.06 -2.55
CA ALA A 245 31.39 12.11 -3.72
C ALA A 245 32.17 13.43 -3.68
N ASP A 246 33.19 13.50 -2.83
CA ASP A 246 34.17 14.57 -2.87
C ASP A 246 35.49 14.04 -2.28
N GLY A 247 36.46 13.89 -3.13
CA GLY A 247 37.82 13.51 -2.73
C GLY A 247 38.69 13.08 -3.88
N VAL A 248 38.64 13.83 -4.97
CA VAL A 248 39.83 13.87 -5.85
C VAL A 248 40.73 15.01 -5.33
N ALA A 249 41.70 14.69 -4.54
CA ALA A 249 42.82 15.57 -4.24
C ALA A 249 44.06 15.04 -4.96
N ASP A 250 44.60 15.88 -5.80
CA ASP A 250 45.92 15.82 -6.41
C ASP A 250 47.04 15.41 -5.44
N GLY A 251 48.01 14.70 -5.99
CA GLY A 251 49.33 14.63 -5.38
C GLY A 251 50.11 13.37 -5.71
N ALA A 252 50.82 13.39 -6.84
CA ALA A 252 52.14 12.80 -7.14
C ALA A 252 52.68 11.70 -6.20
N ASP A 253 53.01 10.53 -6.72
CA ASP A 253 54.40 10.18 -7.07
C ASP A 253 54.45 8.80 -7.76
N VAL A 254 55.34 8.78 -8.73
CA VAL A 254 55.77 7.66 -9.55
C VAL A 254 56.49 6.63 -8.70
N ASP A 255 56.14 5.35 -8.78
CA ASP A 255 57.17 4.32 -8.78
C ASP A 255 56.74 3.09 -9.62
N ASP A 256 57.62 2.83 -10.56
CA ASP A 256 57.70 1.78 -11.54
C ASP A 256 58.03 0.46 -10.86
N ARG A 257 57.24 -0.62 -11.11
CA ARG A 257 57.72 -2.00 -11.20
C ARG A 257 56.63 -3.03 -11.51
N GLY A 258 56.81 -3.66 -12.64
CA GLY A 258 56.63 -5.13 -12.75
C GLY A 258 55.37 -5.61 -13.46
N ASP A 259 55.50 -5.86 -14.77
CA ASP A 259 54.66 -6.73 -15.58
C ASP A 259 54.51 -8.12 -14.94
N GLN A 260 53.26 -8.57 -14.74
CA GLN A 260 52.90 -9.97 -14.71
C GLN A 260 51.63 -10.17 -15.54
N GLU A 261 51.82 -10.74 -16.72
CA GLU A 261 50.78 -11.36 -17.55
C GLU A 261 50.08 -12.43 -16.75
N ILE A 262 48.73 -12.38 -16.69
CA ILE A 262 47.89 -13.49 -16.28
C ILE A 262 46.99 -13.81 -17.48
N ASP A 263 47.27 -14.95 -18.11
CA ASP A 263 46.46 -15.59 -19.12
C ASP A 263 45.03 -15.80 -18.61
N GLY A 264 44.05 -15.18 -19.21
CA GLY A 264 42.64 -15.38 -18.95
C GLY A 264 42.01 -16.08 -20.16
N GLU A 265 41.59 -17.30 -20.00
CA GLU A 265 40.75 -18.04 -20.93
C GLU A 265 39.44 -17.30 -21.27
N PRO A 266 38.95 -17.31 -22.48
CA PRO A 266 37.72 -16.66 -22.87
C PRO A 266 36.50 -17.48 -22.42
N LEU A 267 35.51 -16.76 -21.85
CA LEU A 267 34.19 -17.32 -21.49
C LEU A 267 33.45 -17.82 -22.74
N PRO A 268 32.72 -18.95 -22.63
CA PRO A 268 31.98 -19.53 -23.78
C PRO A 268 30.81 -18.68 -24.19
N THR A 269 30.61 -18.57 -25.47
CA THR A 269 29.50 -17.85 -26.12
C THR A 269 28.18 -18.60 -25.98
N MET A 270 27.09 -17.84 -26.02
CA MET A 270 25.71 -18.25 -25.75
C MET A 270 25.10 -19.31 -26.69
N ASP A 271 25.83 -19.79 -27.67
CA ASP A 271 25.38 -20.79 -28.68
C ASP A 271 25.72 -22.26 -28.33
N GLU A 272 26.51 -22.52 -27.28
CA GLU A 272 26.85 -23.90 -26.89
C GLU A 272 25.94 -24.52 -25.83
N ALA A 273 24.98 -23.75 -25.30
CA ALA A 273 24.05 -24.22 -24.25
C ALA A 273 22.72 -24.81 -24.79
N LEU A 274 22.49 -24.83 -26.11
CA LEU A 274 21.22 -25.30 -26.69
C LEU A 274 21.30 -26.68 -27.40
N GLY A 275 22.38 -27.44 -27.19
CA GLY A 275 22.62 -28.71 -27.88
C GLY A 275 22.51 -29.99 -27.09
N ALA A 276 22.05 -30.00 -25.83
CA ALA A 276 22.08 -31.19 -24.99
C ALA A 276 20.77 -31.51 -24.26
N GLU A 277 19.62 -31.41 -24.93
CA GLU A 277 18.36 -32.05 -24.45
C GLU A 277 17.59 -32.59 -25.66
N GLY A 278 17.93 -33.79 -26.04
CA GLY A 278 17.23 -34.49 -27.12
C GLY A 278 17.73 -35.91 -27.37
N ALA A 279 17.66 -36.79 -26.35
CA ALA A 279 17.66 -38.22 -26.61
C ALA A 279 17.52 -39.00 -25.26
N GLU A 280 16.32 -39.46 -24.98
CA GLU A 280 15.94 -40.60 -24.13
C GLU A 280 14.47 -40.36 -23.75
N GLY A 281 13.55 -41.15 -24.18
CA GLY A 281 13.23 -42.50 -24.24
C GLY A 281 11.85 -42.78 -24.80
N GLU A 282 11.82 -43.37 -25.94
CA GLU A 282 10.75 -44.30 -26.29
C GLU A 282 11.13 -45.67 -25.66
N ALA A 283 10.26 -46.21 -24.86
CA ALA A 283 9.90 -47.63 -24.84
C ALA A 283 9.20 -48.05 -23.55
N ASN A 284 8.09 -48.70 -23.76
CA ASN A 284 7.30 -49.62 -22.91
C ASN A 284 5.92 -49.01 -22.56
N GLY A 285 4.82 -49.55 -23.10
CA GLY A 285 4.67 -50.96 -23.46
C GLY A 285 3.34 -51.38 -22.88
N ALA A 286 2.40 -51.68 -23.72
CA ALA A 286 1.15 -52.37 -23.50
C ALA A 286 1.14 -53.37 -22.31
N SER A 287 0.06 -53.40 -21.57
CA SER A 287 -0.80 -54.54 -21.30
C SER A 287 -1.63 -54.41 -20.03
N ALA A 288 -2.90 -54.78 -20.22
CA ALA A 288 -3.95 -55.21 -19.32
C ALA A 288 -4.82 -54.13 -18.71
#